data_4a7adb70047a631f48535deb73e6806f
#
_entry.id   4a7adb70047a631f48535deb73e6806f
#
_cell.length_a   1.000
_cell.length_b   1.000
_cell.length_c   1.000
_cell.angle_alpha   90.00
_cell.angle_beta   90.00
_cell.angle_gamma   90.00
#
_symmetry.space_group_name_H-M   'P 1'
#
loop_
_entity.id
_entity.type
_entity.pdbx_description
1 polymer ?
#
loop_
_entity_poly.entity_id
_entity_poly.type
_entity_poly.pdbx_seq_one_letter_code
_entity_poly.pdbx_strand_id
1 'polypeptide(L)'
;FTGVWGGRSDVAILSPTFPTDLPLRYANSTTTWNSVALCLATMTLDSGNEVTMRECATNTSGFHAAIITNRKVKVTGDPEGKLVAAQDRWGALLASNEYALTWDLDGPTNSKITIAAPKAQVMSIAEGDRGGLMTDDIEWQCNRNGSTVDQEASITFTAAS
;
A
#
# COMPACT_ATOMS: atom_id res chain seq x y z
N PHE A 1 4.91 1.90 -16.58
CA PHE A 1 6.37 2.05 -16.62
C PHE A 1 6.73 3.11 -17.65
N THR A 2 7.51 4.10 -17.26
CA THR A 2 8.06 5.11 -18.15
C THR A 2 9.58 4.94 -18.17
N GLY A 3 10.17 4.77 -19.34
CA GLY A 3 11.60 4.52 -19.49
C GLY A 3 12.14 5.11 -20.79
N VAL A 4 13.46 5.20 -20.89
CA VAL A 4 14.16 5.62 -22.10
C VAL A 4 14.46 4.38 -22.94
N TRP A 5 14.08 4.41 -24.23
CA TRP A 5 14.39 3.33 -25.14
C TRP A 5 15.89 3.27 -25.46
N GLY A 6 16.53 2.16 -25.11
CA GLY A 6 17.97 1.93 -25.29
C GLY A 6 18.37 1.31 -26.64
N GLY A 7 17.44 1.16 -27.59
CA GLY A 7 17.68 0.50 -28.86
C GLY A 7 17.37 -1.01 -28.84
N ARG A 8 17.52 -1.64 -30.00
CA ARG A 8 17.40 -3.11 -30.13
C ARG A 8 18.77 -3.75 -29.88
N SER A 9 18.78 -4.81 -29.08
CA SER A 9 19.93 -5.69 -28.92
C SER A 9 19.49 -7.14 -29.07
N ASP A 10 20.32 -7.95 -29.71
CA ASP A 10 20.10 -9.39 -29.77
C ASP A 10 20.52 -9.99 -28.42
N VAL A 11 19.55 -10.47 -27.68
CA VAL A 11 19.77 -11.15 -26.40
C VAL A 11 19.14 -12.53 -26.48
N ALA A 12 19.83 -13.53 -25.93
CA ALA A 12 19.26 -14.87 -25.85
C ALA A 12 17.93 -14.85 -25.09
N ILE A 13 16.96 -15.64 -25.57
CA ILE A 13 15.68 -15.79 -24.88
C ILE A 13 15.95 -16.38 -23.51
N LEU A 14 15.55 -15.66 -22.48
CA LEU A 14 15.64 -16.14 -21.11
C LEU A 14 14.68 -17.31 -20.92
N SER A 15 15.17 -18.42 -20.37
CA SER A 15 14.35 -19.52 -19.89
C SER A 15 14.18 -19.37 -18.36
N PRO A 16 13.18 -18.62 -17.90
CA PRO A 16 13.00 -18.43 -16.47
C PRO A 16 12.55 -19.72 -15.81
N THR A 17 13.16 -20.06 -14.68
CA THR A 17 12.64 -21.09 -13.78
C THR A 17 11.59 -20.43 -12.92
N PHE A 18 10.35 -20.88 -13.03
CA PHE A 18 9.26 -20.39 -12.19
C PHE A 18 9.25 -21.14 -10.86
N PRO A 19 9.14 -20.44 -9.72
CA PRO A 19 8.95 -21.10 -8.44
C PRO A 19 7.63 -21.88 -8.44
N THR A 20 7.63 -23.03 -7.78
CA THR A 20 6.43 -23.88 -7.60
C THR A 20 5.63 -23.48 -6.37
N ASP A 21 6.04 -22.41 -5.68
CA ASP A 21 5.41 -21.95 -4.45
C ASP A 21 4.00 -21.41 -4.70
N LEU A 22 3.12 -21.69 -3.76
CA LEU A 22 1.75 -21.19 -3.80
C LEU A 22 1.74 -19.66 -3.51
N PRO A 23 0.88 -18.89 -4.20
CA PRO A 23 0.75 -17.48 -3.94
C PRO A 23 0.23 -17.23 -2.51
N LEU A 24 0.61 -16.09 -1.94
CA LEU A 24 0.05 -15.62 -0.67
C LEU A 24 -1.46 -15.44 -0.81
N ARG A 25 -2.19 -15.76 0.26
CA ARG A 25 -3.64 -15.64 0.28
C ARG A 25 -4.04 -14.44 1.14
N TYR A 26 -5.10 -13.76 0.74
CA TYR A 26 -5.73 -12.75 1.59
C TYR A 26 -6.48 -13.38 2.78
N ALA A 27 -7.00 -14.59 2.62
CA ALA A 27 -7.62 -15.35 3.71
C ALA A 27 -6.60 -15.62 4.84
N ASN A 28 -7.00 -15.43 6.08
CA ASN A 28 -6.17 -15.42 7.30
C ASN A 28 -5.22 -14.22 7.43
N SER A 29 -5.34 -13.21 6.57
CA SER A 29 -4.56 -11.98 6.76
C SER A 29 -4.99 -11.27 8.05
N THR A 30 -4.03 -10.67 8.74
CA THR A 30 -4.31 -9.85 9.91
C THR A 30 -4.16 -8.39 9.52
N THR A 31 -5.24 -7.63 9.63
CA THR A 31 -5.21 -6.18 9.43
C THR A 31 -5.58 -5.48 10.72
N THR A 32 -4.77 -4.53 11.15
CA THR A 32 -5.04 -3.73 12.35
C THR A 32 -4.88 -2.24 12.07
N TRP A 33 -5.74 -1.44 12.65
CA TRP A 33 -5.59 0.01 12.71
C TRP A 33 -5.82 0.48 14.14
N ASN A 34 -4.89 1.29 14.66
CA ASN A 34 -4.87 1.68 16.08
C ASN A 34 -4.91 0.46 17.03
N SER A 35 -4.16 -0.61 16.68
CA SER A 35 -4.13 -1.89 17.41
C SER A 35 -5.46 -2.63 17.49
N VAL A 36 -6.49 -2.20 16.76
CA VAL A 36 -7.78 -2.89 16.68
C VAL A 36 -7.85 -3.65 15.36
N ALA A 37 -8.17 -4.93 15.43
CA ALA A 37 -8.32 -5.77 14.24
C ALA A 37 -9.50 -5.31 13.37
N LEU A 38 -9.28 -5.26 12.06
CA LEU A 38 -10.28 -4.92 11.06
C LEU A 38 -10.73 -6.20 10.35
N CYS A 39 -12.03 -6.32 10.11
CA CYS A 39 -12.61 -7.32 9.23
C CYS A 39 -12.94 -6.66 7.89
N LEU A 40 -12.18 -7.02 6.85
CA LEU A 40 -12.24 -6.40 5.51
C LEU A 40 -12.50 -7.47 4.46
N ALA A 41 -13.16 -7.10 3.37
CA ALA A 41 -13.19 -7.90 2.15
C ALA A 41 -12.13 -7.43 1.15
N THR A 42 -11.87 -6.13 1.11
CA THR A 42 -10.92 -5.53 0.18
C THR A 42 -9.98 -4.54 0.87
N MET A 43 -8.75 -4.47 0.38
CA MET A 43 -7.79 -3.46 0.77
C MET A 43 -6.86 -3.14 -0.38
N THR A 44 -6.62 -1.86 -0.64
CA THR A 44 -5.77 -1.39 -1.73
C THR A 44 -4.73 -0.42 -1.20
N LEU A 45 -3.49 -0.59 -1.62
CA LEU A 45 -2.40 0.36 -1.40
C LEU A 45 -2.08 1.06 -2.72
N ASP A 46 -2.16 2.38 -2.73
CA ASP A 46 -1.72 3.23 -3.84
C ASP A 46 -0.52 4.07 -3.39
N SER A 47 0.59 3.95 -4.08
CA SER A 47 1.79 4.74 -3.80
C SER A 47 1.65 6.21 -4.19
N GLY A 48 0.69 6.54 -5.07
CA GLY A 48 0.42 7.91 -5.50
C GLY A 48 1.63 8.63 -6.11
N ASN A 49 2.52 7.89 -6.79
CA ASN A 49 3.74 8.47 -7.36
C ASN A 49 3.43 9.27 -8.63
N GLU A 50 3.80 10.54 -8.62
CA GLU A 50 3.84 11.38 -9.83
C GLU A 50 5.23 11.28 -10.45
N VAL A 51 5.32 10.73 -11.67
CA VAL A 51 6.58 10.53 -12.38
C VAL A 51 6.69 11.53 -13.51
N THR A 52 7.79 12.31 -13.52
CA THR A 52 8.09 13.27 -14.57
C THR A 52 9.41 12.91 -15.25
N MET A 53 9.46 13.01 -16.58
CA MET A 53 10.67 12.87 -17.35
C MET A 53 11.47 14.17 -17.28
N ARG A 54 12.70 14.10 -16.77
CA ARG A 54 13.62 15.24 -16.76
C ARG A 54 14.23 15.40 -18.16
N GLU A 55 13.85 16.46 -18.84
CA GLU A 55 14.41 16.82 -20.14
C GLU A 55 15.88 17.25 -20.03
N CYS A 56 16.69 16.84 -21.00
CA CYS A 56 18.09 17.23 -21.10
C CYS A 56 18.54 17.19 -22.56
N ALA A 57 18.73 18.36 -23.16
CA ALA A 57 19.07 18.50 -24.56
C ALA A 57 20.47 17.92 -24.91
N THR A 58 21.34 17.73 -23.93
CA THR A 58 22.68 17.15 -24.13
C THR A 58 22.67 15.64 -24.18
N ASN A 59 21.56 14.97 -23.83
CA ASN A 59 21.44 13.53 -23.94
C ASN A 59 20.91 13.13 -25.33
N THR A 60 21.40 12.04 -25.85
CA THR A 60 20.99 11.49 -27.18
C THR A 60 19.49 11.21 -27.26
N SER A 61 18.85 10.89 -26.16
CA SER A 61 17.40 10.66 -26.07
C SER A 61 16.58 11.93 -25.79
N GLY A 62 17.23 13.08 -25.54
CA GLY A 62 16.56 14.30 -25.08
C GLY A 62 16.13 14.30 -23.61
N PHE A 63 16.29 13.16 -22.91
CA PHE A 63 15.91 12.99 -21.51
C PHE A 63 17.07 12.48 -20.68
N HIS A 64 17.15 12.91 -19.42
CA HIS A 64 18.20 12.46 -18.49
C HIS A 64 17.72 11.28 -17.64
N ALA A 65 16.58 11.39 -17.00
CA ALA A 65 16.02 10.36 -16.14
C ALA A 65 14.52 10.59 -15.89
N ALA A 66 13.81 9.54 -15.51
CA ALA A 66 12.50 9.66 -14.86
C ALA A 66 12.71 9.94 -13.37
N ILE A 67 12.05 10.94 -12.83
CA ILE A 67 12.10 11.31 -11.41
C ILE A 67 10.70 11.31 -10.82
N ILE A 68 10.60 10.90 -9.56
CA ILE A 68 9.36 11.03 -8.78
C ILE A 68 9.34 12.45 -8.23
N THR A 69 8.39 13.27 -8.68
CA THR A 69 8.25 14.67 -8.27
C THR A 69 7.37 14.84 -7.06
N ASN A 70 6.43 13.91 -6.87
CA ASN A 70 5.53 13.90 -5.73
C ASN A 70 5.12 12.47 -5.40
N ARG A 71 4.79 12.22 -4.13
CA ARG A 71 4.27 10.94 -3.66
C ARG A 71 3.22 11.18 -2.57
N LYS A 72 2.08 10.53 -2.72
CA LYS A 72 0.99 10.59 -1.75
C LYS A 72 0.43 9.20 -1.54
N VAL A 73 1.03 8.47 -0.60
CA VAL A 73 0.64 7.08 -0.31
C VAL A 73 -0.73 7.06 0.36
N LYS A 74 -1.63 6.26 -0.19
CA LYS A 74 -2.99 6.06 0.30
C LYS A 74 -3.31 4.59 0.46
N VAL A 75 -4.14 4.28 1.43
CA VAL A 75 -4.74 2.97 1.62
C VAL A 75 -6.25 3.13 1.62
N THR A 76 -6.96 2.25 0.93
CA THR A 76 -8.42 2.18 0.99
C THR A 76 -8.86 0.80 1.44
N GLY A 77 -9.97 0.71 2.15
CA GLY A 77 -10.53 -0.57 2.60
C GLY A 77 -11.97 -0.41 3.07
N ASP A 78 -12.63 -1.54 3.22
CA ASP A 78 -14.06 -1.69 3.55
C ASP A 78 -14.30 -2.40 4.90
N PRO A 79 -13.70 -1.94 6.03
CA PRO A 79 -13.89 -2.63 7.30
C PRO A 79 -15.36 -2.63 7.75
N GLU A 80 -15.77 -3.75 8.35
CA GLU A 80 -17.09 -3.85 9.00
C GLU A 80 -17.24 -2.75 10.04
N GLY A 81 -18.45 -2.19 10.11
CA GLY A 81 -18.83 -1.18 11.09
C GLY A 81 -18.59 -1.67 12.52
N LYS A 82 -18.08 -0.80 13.37
CA LYS A 82 -17.88 -1.07 14.79
C LYS A 82 -18.55 -0.02 15.65
N LEU A 83 -18.90 -0.42 16.87
CA LEU A 83 -19.37 0.54 17.88
C LEU A 83 -18.26 1.57 18.18
N VAL A 84 -18.64 2.82 18.36
CA VAL A 84 -17.73 3.90 18.72
C VAL A 84 -16.89 3.57 19.95
N ALA A 85 -17.46 2.90 20.94
CA ALA A 85 -16.76 2.46 22.14
C ALA A 85 -15.63 1.45 21.87
N ALA A 86 -15.74 0.68 20.78
CA ALA A 86 -14.72 -0.28 20.37
C ALA A 86 -13.65 0.34 19.46
N GLN A 87 -14.06 1.21 18.55
CA GLN A 87 -13.17 1.93 17.64
C GLN A 87 -13.86 3.18 17.10
N ASP A 88 -13.51 4.34 17.61
CA ASP A 88 -14.06 5.63 17.18
C ASP A 88 -13.35 6.13 15.90
N ARG A 89 -13.83 5.68 14.74
CA ARG A 89 -13.30 6.06 13.43
C ARG A 89 -13.70 7.49 13.07
N TRP A 90 -14.91 7.88 13.38
CA TRP A 90 -15.43 9.22 13.10
C TRP A 90 -14.76 10.27 13.97
N GLY A 91 -14.54 9.98 15.28
CA GLY A 91 -13.76 10.86 16.15
C GLY A 91 -12.31 11.00 15.70
N ALA A 92 -11.70 9.92 15.18
CA ALA A 92 -10.36 9.96 14.60
C ALA A 92 -10.29 10.83 13.34
N LEU A 93 -11.32 10.77 12.46
CA LEU A 93 -11.43 11.64 11.29
C LEU A 93 -11.53 13.11 11.69
N LEU A 94 -12.45 13.44 12.61
CA LEU A 94 -12.69 14.81 13.09
C LEU A 94 -11.48 15.41 13.79
N ALA A 95 -10.77 14.60 14.56
CA ALA A 95 -9.58 15.02 15.31
C ALA A 95 -8.29 14.96 14.46
N SER A 96 -8.36 14.46 13.22
CA SER A 96 -7.19 14.24 12.36
C SER A 96 -6.12 13.38 13.03
N ASN A 97 -6.52 12.38 13.79
CA ASN A 97 -5.60 11.51 14.49
C ASN A 97 -4.85 10.58 13.53
N GLU A 98 -3.57 10.39 13.81
CA GLU A 98 -2.69 9.46 13.10
C GLU A 98 -2.47 8.19 13.92
N TYR A 99 -2.75 7.02 13.35
CA TYR A 99 -2.54 5.73 14.01
C TYR A 99 -1.81 4.76 13.09
N ALA A 100 -1.14 3.78 13.68
CA ALA A 100 -0.50 2.73 12.90
C ALA A 100 -1.54 1.84 12.21
N LEU A 101 -1.34 1.59 10.91
CA LEU A 101 -2.06 0.63 10.10
C LEU A 101 -1.09 -0.47 9.68
N THR A 102 -1.42 -1.73 9.96
CA THR A 102 -0.66 -2.89 9.53
C THR A 102 -1.56 -3.86 8.79
N TRP A 103 -1.01 -4.47 7.76
CA TRP A 103 -1.69 -5.45 6.93
C TRP A 103 -0.72 -6.58 6.61
N ASP A 104 -0.99 -7.75 7.15
CA ASP A 104 -0.19 -8.95 6.97
C ASP A 104 -0.88 -9.90 5.99
N LEU A 105 -0.19 -10.29 4.94
CA LEU A 105 -0.58 -11.34 4.02
C LEU A 105 0.24 -12.58 4.34
N ASP A 106 -0.40 -13.60 4.90
CA ASP A 106 0.25 -14.84 5.31
C ASP A 106 0.25 -15.87 4.18
N GLY A 107 1.37 -16.56 4.02
CA GLY A 107 1.57 -17.63 3.06
C GLY A 107 1.94 -18.95 3.73
N PRO A 108 2.14 -20.00 2.94
CA PRO A 108 2.60 -21.28 3.46
C PRO A 108 4.01 -21.14 4.04
N THR A 109 4.32 -21.96 5.04
CA THR A 109 5.67 -22.11 5.60
C THR A 109 6.25 -20.81 6.17
N ASN A 110 5.43 -20.01 6.87
CA ASN A 110 5.83 -18.72 7.45
C ASN A 110 6.27 -17.63 6.45
N SER A 111 6.03 -17.81 5.16
CA SER A 111 6.19 -16.74 4.17
C SER A 111 5.16 -15.65 4.44
N LYS A 112 5.58 -14.39 4.43
CA LYS A 112 4.71 -13.29 4.82
C LYS A 112 5.06 -12.01 4.06
N ILE A 113 4.04 -11.26 3.68
CA ILE A 113 4.20 -9.87 3.27
C ILE A 113 3.50 -9.00 4.32
N THR A 114 4.26 -8.11 4.93
CA THR A 114 3.73 -7.11 5.86
C THR A 114 3.75 -5.74 5.18
N ILE A 115 2.60 -5.10 5.12
CA ILE A 115 2.45 -3.71 4.72
C ILE A 115 2.16 -2.91 5.98
N ALA A 116 3.00 -1.92 6.29
CA ALA A 116 2.87 -1.10 7.49
C ALA A 116 2.91 0.37 7.13
N ALA A 117 1.95 1.14 7.66
CA ALA A 117 1.92 2.59 7.63
C ALA A 117 1.87 3.11 9.08
N PRO A 118 2.99 3.61 9.63
CA PRO A 118 3.07 4.01 11.04
C PRO A 118 2.12 5.15 11.41
N LYS A 119 1.79 5.99 10.43
CA LYS A 119 0.94 7.18 10.60
C LYS A 119 -0.13 7.25 9.52
N ALA A 120 -1.13 6.39 9.63
CA ALA A 120 -2.30 6.40 8.78
C ALA A 120 -3.39 7.30 9.38
N GLN A 121 -3.72 8.35 8.66
CA GLN A 121 -4.77 9.33 9.01
C GLN A 121 -5.99 9.06 8.15
N VAL A 122 -7.16 9.00 8.76
CA VAL A 122 -8.43 8.89 8.03
C VAL A 122 -8.72 10.20 7.31
N MET A 123 -8.94 10.11 6.00
CA MET A 123 -9.28 11.25 5.15
C MET A 123 -10.76 11.31 4.81
N SER A 124 -11.39 10.16 4.66
CA SER A 124 -12.81 10.04 4.41
C SER A 124 -13.36 8.72 4.92
N ILE A 125 -14.63 8.74 5.31
CA ILE A 125 -15.42 7.56 5.64
C ILE A 125 -16.73 7.68 4.89
N ALA A 126 -17.11 6.63 4.17
CA ALA A 126 -18.43 6.49 3.59
C ALA A 126 -19.09 5.22 4.14
N GLU A 127 -20.38 5.31 4.46
CA GLU A 127 -21.14 4.14 4.88
C GLU A 127 -21.42 3.23 3.69
N GLY A 128 -21.18 1.95 3.84
CA GLY A 128 -21.39 0.92 2.85
C GLY A 128 -22.24 -0.24 3.40
N ASP A 129 -22.64 -1.12 2.50
CA ASP A 129 -23.32 -2.37 2.83
C ASP A 129 -22.64 -3.54 2.14
N ARG A 130 -22.37 -4.59 2.91
CA ARG A 130 -21.82 -5.84 2.42
C ARG A 130 -22.70 -7.00 2.81
N GLY A 131 -23.70 -7.29 1.98
CA GLY A 131 -24.62 -8.41 2.22
C GLY A 131 -25.47 -8.25 3.47
N GLY A 132 -25.90 -7.03 3.80
CA GLY A 132 -26.68 -6.70 4.99
C GLY A 132 -25.84 -6.36 6.22
N LEU A 133 -24.51 -6.35 6.10
CA LEU A 133 -23.61 -5.87 7.14
C LEU A 133 -23.15 -4.45 6.80
N MET A 134 -23.28 -3.55 7.76
CA MET A 134 -22.77 -2.19 7.63
C MET A 134 -21.26 -2.22 7.55
N THR A 135 -20.70 -1.53 6.56
CA THR A 135 -19.26 -1.32 6.40
C THR A 135 -18.95 0.17 6.39
N ASP A 136 -17.72 0.50 6.72
CA ASP A 136 -17.17 1.84 6.56
C ASP A 136 -16.14 1.80 5.44
N ASP A 137 -16.43 2.40 4.29
CA ASP A 137 -15.45 2.56 3.22
C ASP A 137 -14.51 3.70 3.59
N ILE A 138 -13.29 3.34 3.99
CA ILE A 138 -12.32 4.29 4.55
C ILE A 138 -11.16 4.53 3.58
N GLU A 139 -10.82 5.80 3.38
CA GLU A 139 -9.55 6.21 2.81
C GLU A 139 -8.61 6.70 3.92
N TRP A 140 -7.44 6.07 4.03
CA TRP A 140 -6.34 6.52 4.87
C TRP A 140 -5.25 7.14 4.02
N GLN A 141 -4.74 8.28 4.44
CA GLN A 141 -3.49 8.82 3.94
C GLN A 141 -2.35 8.38 4.87
N CYS A 142 -1.30 7.82 4.29
CA CYS A 142 -0.10 7.47 5.03
C CYS A 142 0.81 8.70 5.13
N ASN A 143 0.92 9.25 6.32
CA ASN A 143 1.72 10.43 6.58
C ASN A 143 3.16 10.05 6.91
N ARG A 144 4.06 11.01 6.70
CA ARG A 144 5.48 10.84 6.97
C ARG A 144 5.74 10.56 8.45
N ASN A 145 6.53 9.56 8.75
CA ASN A 145 6.93 9.20 10.10
C ASN A 145 8.31 9.77 10.44
N GLY A 146 8.32 10.94 11.10
CA GLY A 146 9.56 11.61 11.49
C GLY A 146 10.25 12.41 10.38
N SER A 147 11.56 12.62 10.51
CA SER A 147 12.36 13.43 9.59
C SER A 147 12.97 12.61 8.44
N THR A 148 12.98 11.29 8.52
CA THR A 148 13.50 10.42 7.47
C THR A 148 12.52 10.36 6.30
N VAL A 149 13.05 10.46 5.07
CA VAL A 149 12.26 10.30 3.84
C VAL A 149 11.85 8.83 3.66
N ASP A 150 10.80 8.61 2.87
CA ASP A 150 10.31 7.26 2.50
C ASP A 150 9.80 6.40 3.67
N GLN A 151 9.24 7.02 4.72
CA GLN A 151 8.68 6.33 5.89
C GLN A 151 7.15 6.43 6.01
N GLU A 152 6.45 6.77 4.94
CA GLU A 152 4.99 6.82 4.90
C GLU A 152 4.39 5.41 4.98
N ALA A 153 4.99 4.48 4.24
CA ALA A 153 4.61 3.06 4.26
C ALA A 153 5.83 2.19 3.94
N SER A 154 5.81 0.97 4.43
CA SER A 154 6.81 -0.06 4.13
C SER A 154 6.15 -1.36 3.70
N ILE A 155 6.80 -2.07 2.77
CA ILE A 155 6.43 -3.42 2.36
C ILE A 155 7.60 -4.33 2.70
N THR A 156 7.39 -5.25 3.63
CA THR A 156 8.40 -6.20 4.09
C THR A 156 8.06 -7.59 3.61
N PHE A 157 8.99 -8.25 2.95
CA PHE A 157 8.88 -9.63 2.52
C PHE A 157 9.67 -10.51 3.49
N THR A 158 9.00 -11.46 4.11
CA THR A 158 9.62 -12.48 4.95
C THR A 158 9.56 -13.81 4.20
N ALA A 159 10.72 -14.38 3.91
CA ALA A 159 10.80 -15.71 3.31
C ALA A 159 10.71 -16.77 4.39
N ALA A 160 10.14 -17.95 4.04
CA ALA A 160 10.27 -19.14 4.85
C ALA A 160 11.75 -19.53 4.97
N SER A 161 12.18 -19.83 6.16
CA SER A 161 13.51 -20.42 6.44
C SER A 161 13.43 -21.94 6.51
#